data_dc818515dd8011b6f3bba019b3c587c7
#
_entry.id   dc818515dd8011b6f3bba019b3c587c7
#
_cell.length_a   1.000
_cell.length_b   1.000
_cell.length_c   1.000
_cell.angle_alpha   90.00
_cell.angle_beta   90.00
_cell.angle_gamma   90.00
#
_symmetry.space_group_name_H-M   'P 1'
#
loop_
_entity.id
_entity.type
_entity.pdbx_description
1 polymer ?
#
loop_
_entity_poly.entity_id
_entity_poly.type
_entity_poly.pdbx_seq_one_letter_code
_entity_poly.pdbx_strand_id
1 'polypeptide(L)'
;MGIAFGERSTAAARDAADLVVVDDRVETLVEALLEGRALWASARDAAAILVGGNLGEIGFMVTGSAIDGRAPLNARQLLLVNLLTDTAPALAIAVRQPSRPAPEQLVREGPEASLDTLARDIALRATLTSTGATGAWLAARATGTRAHASTVGLTAVVGTQLGQTILVGGRDPVVLAAGLGSAAILAGIVQTPGLSQAFGCRPLGPIGWTISTAASVAATAGAAILPPAISAVSIRKPDGRIDSDRGRQPAQSLPDLPDGQLRKQQQHRDDQRLHEALHRRPSTTSAPC
;
A
#
# COMPACT_ATOMS: atom_id res chain seq x y z
N MET A 1 10.53 -9.73 -19.46
CA MET A 1 9.34 -10.58 -19.28
C MET A 1 9.05 -11.26 -20.62
N GLY A 2 9.18 -12.60 -20.70
CA GLY A 2 8.89 -13.44 -21.85
C GLY A 2 7.50 -14.03 -21.73
N ILE A 3 6.73 -14.05 -22.82
CA ILE A 3 5.37 -14.61 -22.85
C ILE A 3 5.31 -15.66 -23.95
N ALA A 4 4.90 -16.88 -23.60
CA ALA A 4 4.65 -17.97 -24.56
C ALA A 4 3.14 -18.15 -24.74
N PHE A 5 2.69 -18.28 -26.00
CA PHE A 5 1.29 -18.47 -26.35
C PHE A 5 1.03 -19.89 -26.85
N GLY A 6 -0.04 -20.49 -26.36
CA GLY A 6 -0.67 -21.69 -26.85
C GLY A 6 0.08 -22.99 -26.65
N GLU A 7 -0.61 -24.07 -26.92
CA GLU A 7 -0.06 -25.44 -26.90
C GLU A 7 0.98 -25.66 -28.01
N ARG A 8 1.01 -24.80 -29.03
CA ARG A 8 1.95 -24.87 -30.16
C ARG A 8 3.32 -24.30 -29.86
N SER A 9 3.50 -23.61 -28.75
CA SER A 9 4.82 -23.15 -28.30
C SER A 9 5.75 -24.35 -28.08
N THR A 10 6.99 -24.23 -28.51
CA THR A 10 8.01 -25.28 -28.24
C THR A 10 8.24 -25.40 -26.72
N ALA A 11 8.65 -26.59 -26.26
CA ALA A 11 8.98 -26.77 -24.86
C ALA A 11 10.04 -25.77 -24.39
N ALA A 12 11.06 -25.51 -25.22
CA ALA A 12 12.10 -24.52 -24.92
C ALA A 12 11.56 -23.09 -24.79
N ALA A 13 10.54 -22.70 -25.57
CA ALA A 13 9.92 -21.39 -25.48
C ALA A 13 9.08 -21.27 -24.18
N ARG A 14 8.39 -22.35 -23.80
CA ARG A 14 7.62 -22.37 -22.53
C ARG A 14 8.53 -22.35 -21.30
N ASP A 15 9.63 -23.07 -21.34
CA ASP A 15 10.62 -23.11 -20.24
C ASP A 15 11.34 -21.76 -20.07
N ALA A 16 11.51 -21.00 -21.16
CA ALA A 16 12.14 -19.68 -21.14
C ALA A 16 11.14 -18.53 -20.85
N ALA A 17 9.85 -18.78 -20.84
CA ALA A 17 8.83 -17.76 -20.64
C ALA A 17 8.50 -17.57 -19.14
N ASP A 18 8.34 -16.30 -18.75
CA ASP A 18 7.87 -15.95 -17.40
C ASP A 18 6.35 -16.19 -17.25
N LEU A 19 5.61 -16.15 -18.36
CA LEU A 19 4.16 -16.39 -18.41
C LEU A 19 3.82 -17.27 -19.60
N VAL A 20 3.02 -18.32 -19.38
CA VAL A 20 2.50 -19.19 -20.42
C VAL A 20 1.00 -19.02 -20.51
N VAL A 21 0.51 -18.50 -21.66
CA VAL A 21 -0.91 -18.38 -21.96
C VAL A 21 -1.35 -19.67 -22.65
N VAL A 22 -2.22 -20.45 -22.03
CA VAL A 22 -2.60 -21.80 -22.50
C VAL A 22 -3.44 -21.76 -23.77
N ASP A 23 -4.30 -20.75 -23.89
CA ASP A 23 -5.06 -20.47 -25.10
C ASP A 23 -4.28 -19.50 -26.02
N ASP A 24 -4.52 -19.55 -27.31
CA ASP A 24 -3.87 -18.68 -28.30
C ASP A 24 -4.51 -17.26 -28.36
N ARG A 25 -5.16 -16.81 -27.25
CA ARG A 25 -5.92 -15.57 -27.20
C ARG A 25 -5.17 -14.46 -26.48
N VAL A 26 -4.95 -13.37 -27.17
CA VAL A 26 -4.31 -12.16 -26.59
C VAL A 26 -5.22 -11.52 -25.52
N GLU A 27 -6.54 -11.68 -25.65
CA GLU A 27 -7.52 -11.17 -24.68
C GLU A 27 -7.30 -11.77 -23.29
N THR A 28 -6.97 -13.06 -23.20
CA THR A 28 -6.64 -13.74 -21.93
C THR A 28 -5.44 -13.13 -21.24
N LEU A 29 -4.43 -12.69 -22.01
CA LEU A 29 -3.29 -11.95 -21.46
C LEU A 29 -3.71 -10.60 -20.89
N VAL A 30 -4.57 -9.87 -21.61
CA VAL A 30 -5.07 -8.57 -21.14
C VAL A 30 -5.90 -8.75 -19.86
N GLU A 31 -6.77 -9.75 -19.79
CA GLU A 31 -7.55 -10.08 -18.60
C GLU A 31 -6.64 -10.43 -17.41
N ALA A 32 -5.61 -11.26 -17.62
CA ALA A 32 -4.65 -11.62 -16.58
C ALA A 32 -3.86 -10.40 -16.07
N LEU A 33 -3.47 -9.48 -16.96
CA LEU A 33 -2.81 -8.24 -16.57
C LEU A 33 -3.73 -7.31 -15.76
N LEU A 34 -5.02 -7.22 -16.15
CA LEU A 34 -6.01 -6.44 -15.43
C LEU A 34 -6.24 -7.01 -14.03
N GLU A 35 -6.36 -8.32 -13.92
CA GLU A 35 -6.56 -9.00 -12.64
C GLU A 35 -5.34 -8.90 -11.73
N GLY A 36 -4.13 -9.08 -12.30
CA GLY A 36 -2.87 -8.89 -11.56
C GLY A 36 -2.70 -7.48 -11.00
N ARG A 37 -3.08 -6.45 -11.76
CA ARG A 37 -3.06 -5.05 -11.27
C ARG A 37 -4.11 -4.79 -10.19
N ALA A 38 -5.28 -5.38 -10.34
CA ALA A 38 -6.33 -5.26 -9.36
C ALA A 38 -5.95 -5.97 -8.04
N LEU A 39 -5.30 -7.13 -8.12
CA LEU A 39 -4.72 -7.82 -6.96
C LEU A 39 -3.63 -6.97 -6.29
N TRP A 40 -2.74 -6.35 -7.07
CA TRP A 40 -1.72 -5.44 -6.56
C TRP A 40 -2.31 -4.25 -5.83
N ALA A 41 -3.38 -3.64 -6.35
CA ALA A 41 -4.09 -2.54 -5.70
C ALA A 41 -4.66 -2.98 -4.34
N SER A 42 -5.28 -4.16 -4.26
CA SER A 42 -5.80 -4.71 -3.00
C SER A 42 -4.69 -5.03 -2.00
N ALA A 43 -3.58 -5.58 -2.45
CA ALA A 43 -2.41 -5.84 -1.60
C ALA A 43 -1.80 -4.54 -1.05
N ARG A 44 -1.71 -3.49 -1.88
CA ARG A 44 -1.27 -2.16 -1.48
C ARG A 44 -2.20 -1.55 -0.44
N ASP A 45 -3.51 -1.63 -0.64
CA ASP A 45 -4.51 -1.12 0.30
C ASP A 45 -4.41 -1.84 1.65
N ALA A 46 -4.28 -3.17 1.64
CA ALA A 46 -4.08 -3.97 2.86
C ALA A 46 -2.79 -3.57 3.58
N ALA A 47 -1.68 -3.41 2.84
CA ALA A 47 -0.42 -2.96 3.40
C ALA A 47 -0.52 -1.55 4.01
N ALA A 48 -1.21 -0.61 3.34
CA ALA A 48 -1.42 0.74 3.85
C ALA A 48 -2.24 0.74 5.15
N ILE A 49 -3.24 -0.12 5.26
CA ILE A 49 -4.06 -0.26 6.46
C ILE A 49 -3.23 -0.85 7.60
N LEU A 50 -2.56 -1.98 7.38
CA LEU A 50 -1.77 -2.67 8.41
C LEU A 50 -0.62 -1.80 8.91
N VAL A 51 0.22 -1.31 8.01
CA VAL A 51 1.41 -0.53 8.39
C VAL A 51 1.00 0.83 8.94
N GLY A 52 0.02 1.50 8.33
CA GLY A 52 -0.49 2.79 8.79
C GLY A 52 -1.17 2.70 10.16
N GLY A 53 -1.95 1.64 10.40
CA GLY A 53 -2.57 1.36 11.70
C GLY A 53 -1.54 1.15 12.80
N ASN A 54 -0.59 0.25 12.59
CA ASN A 54 0.46 -0.08 13.55
C ASN A 54 1.38 1.12 13.85
N LEU A 55 1.76 1.91 12.84
CA LEU A 55 2.49 3.17 13.06
C LEU A 55 1.67 4.19 13.83
N GLY A 56 0.36 4.25 13.61
CA GLY A 56 -0.56 5.08 14.37
C GLY A 56 -0.64 4.69 15.85
N GLU A 57 -0.66 3.39 16.14
CA GLU A 57 -0.59 2.86 17.52
C GLU A 57 0.73 3.22 18.20
N ILE A 58 1.85 2.99 17.50
CA ILE A 58 3.18 3.37 18.01
C ILE A 58 3.22 4.87 18.30
N GLY A 59 2.72 5.70 17.38
CA GLY A 59 2.63 7.14 17.56
C GLY A 59 1.80 7.54 18.80
N PHE A 60 0.64 6.90 19.00
CA PHE A 60 -0.20 7.10 20.18
C PHE A 60 0.53 6.66 21.46
N MET A 61 1.16 5.47 21.43
CA MET A 61 1.89 4.95 22.59
C MET A 61 3.07 5.84 22.98
N VAL A 62 3.86 6.30 22.02
CA VAL A 62 5.00 7.18 22.24
C VAL A 62 4.55 8.54 22.77
N THR A 63 3.55 9.15 22.13
CA THR A 63 3.03 10.47 22.51
C THR A 63 2.40 10.40 23.90
N GLY A 64 1.57 9.41 24.18
CA GLY A 64 0.95 9.22 25.48
C GLY A 64 1.98 8.95 26.59
N SER A 65 3.02 8.16 26.30
CA SER A 65 4.12 7.92 27.24
C SER A 65 4.94 9.17 27.51
N ALA A 66 5.18 9.99 26.50
CA ALA A 66 5.89 11.26 26.65
C ALA A 66 5.12 12.26 27.53
N ILE A 67 3.79 12.27 27.43
CA ILE A 67 2.92 13.18 28.19
C ILE A 67 2.74 12.71 29.65
N ASP A 68 2.55 11.40 29.86
CA ASP A 68 2.15 10.86 31.19
C ASP A 68 3.25 10.08 31.93
N GLY A 69 4.42 9.89 31.29
CA GLY A 69 5.52 9.07 31.81
C GLY A 69 5.20 7.57 31.84
N ARG A 70 4.05 7.15 31.31
CA ARG A 70 3.59 5.76 31.26
C ARG A 70 2.81 5.50 29.98
N ALA A 71 2.89 4.26 29.50
CA ALA A 71 2.15 3.84 28.33
C ALA A 71 0.62 4.03 28.50
N PRO A 72 -0.08 4.63 27.54
CA PRO A 72 -1.52 4.84 27.61
C PRO A 72 -2.32 3.53 27.54
N LEU A 73 -1.79 2.51 26.84
CA LEU A 73 -2.36 1.16 26.78
C LEU A 73 -1.43 0.15 27.44
N ASN A 74 -2.00 -0.91 28.00
CA ASN A 74 -1.24 -2.05 28.50
C ASN A 74 -1.07 -3.11 27.40
N ALA A 75 -0.18 -4.10 27.62
CA ALA A 75 0.12 -5.14 26.65
C ALA A 75 -1.10 -5.96 26.21
N ARG A 76 -2.08 -6.22 27.11
CA ARG A 76 -3.29 -6.98 26.76
C ARG A 76 -4.21 -6.16 25.84
N GLN A 77 -4.27 -4.85 26.07
CA GLN A 77 -5.01 -3.93 25.20
C GLN A 77 -4.38 -3.84 23.80
N LEU A 78 -3.04 -3.80 23.70
CA LEU A 78 -2.35 -3.83 22.40
C LEU A 78 -2.61 -5.13 21.65
N LEU A 79 -2.55 -6.28 22.33
CA LEU A 79 -2.91 -7.55 21.71
C LEU A 79 -4.37 -7.56 21.21
N LEU A 80 -5.28 -6.95 21.96
CA LEU A 80 -6.68 -6.83 21.56
C LEU A 80 -6.84 -5.93 20.34
N VAL A 81 -6.11 -4.81 20.26
CA VAL A 81 -6.08 -3.96 19.06
C VAL A 81 -5.67 -4.80 17.85
N ASN A 82 -4.48 -5.40 17.87
CA ASN A 82 -3.95 -6.17 16.74
C ASN A 82 -4.88 -7.33 16.34
N LEU A 83 -5.49 -8.02 17.32
CA LEU A 83 -6.45 -9.08 17.01
C LEU A 83 -7.67 -8.57 16.24
N LEU A 84 -8.19 -7.40 16.62
CA LEU A 84 -9.44 -6.88 16.06
C LEU A 84 -9.24 -6.11 14.75
N THR A 85 -8.06 -5.52 14.54
CA THR A 85 -7.79 -4.66 13.39
C THR A 85 -6.98 -5.34 12.30
N ASP A 86 -6.03 -6.21 12.68
CA ASP A 86 -5.07 -6.78 11.71
C ASP A 86 -5.53 -8.12 11.15
N THR A 87 -6.25 -8.93 11.92
CA THR A 87 -6.57 -10.29 11.49
C THR A 87 -7.76 -10.32 10.53
N ALA A 88 -8.98 -10.10 11.02
CA ALA A 88 -10.18 -10.26 10.19
C ALA A 88 -10.38 -9.11 9.18
N PRO A 89 -10.20 -7.82 9.55
CA PRO A 89 -10.40 -6.73 8.61
C PRO A 89 -9.34 -6.68 7.49
N ALA A 90 -8.07 -6.94 7.81
CA ALA A 90 -7.01 -6.94 6.79
C ALA A 90 -7.16 -8.13 5.84
N LEU A 91 -7.51 -9.31 6.35
CA LEU A 91 -7.81 -10.47 5.51
C LEU A 91 -9.01 -10.20 4.58
N ALA A 92 -10.06 -9.55 5.10
CA ALA A 92 -11.22 -9.17 4.30
C ALA A 92 -10.86 -8.24 3.13
N ILE A 93 -9.95 -7.29 3.34
CA ILE A 93 -9.44 -6.42 2.27
C ILE A 93 -8.60 -7.22 1.26
N ALA A 94 -7.75 -8.13 1.74
CA ALA A 94 -6.87 -8.92 0.87
C ALA A 94 -7.65 -9.88 -0.06
N VAL A 95 -8.77 -10.44 0.41
CA VAL A 95 -9.59 -11.41 -0.35
C VAL A 95 -10.76 -10.77 -1.09
N ARG A 96 -11.02 -9.46 -0.90
CA ARG A 96 -12.11 -8.80 -1.64
C ARG A 96 -11.86 -8.88 -3.14
N GLN A 97 -12.93 -9.04 -3.91
CA GLN A 97 -12.83 -8.93 -5.36
C GLN A 97 -12.43 -7.49 -5.71
N PRO A 98 -11.26 -7.29 -6.34
CA PRO A 98 -10.80 -5.95 -6.67
C PRO A 98 -11.78 -5.29 -7.64
N SER A 99 -12.13 -4.04 -7.40
CA SER A 99 -12.83 -3.21 -8.37
C SER A 99 -11.96 -3.15 -9.62
N ARG A 100 -12.45 -3.64 -10.76
CA ARG A 100 -11.69 -3.58 -12.02
C ARG A 100 -11.40 -2.10 -12.31
N PRO A 101 -10.15 -1.66 -12.28
CA PRO A 101 -9.83 -0.29 -12.64
C PRO A 101 -10.19 -0.06 -14.11
N ALA A 102 -10.67 1.13 -14.44
CA ALA A 102 -10.94 1.48 -15.83
C ALA A 102 -9.65 1.32 -16.65
N PRO A 103 -9.70 0.77 -17.88
CA PRO A 103 -8.51 0.55 -18.70
C PRO A 103 -7.61 1.77 -18.86
N GLU A 104 -8.20 2.97 -18.85
CA GLU A 104 -7.50 4.24 -18.96
C GLU A 104 -6.65 4.60 -17.71
N GLN A 105 -7.04 4.14 -16.54
CA GLN A 105 -6.26 4.32 -15.29
C GLN A 105 -5.04 3.41 -15.28
N LEU A 106 -5.13 2.25 -15.92
CA LEU A 106 -4.04 1.26 -15.97
C LEU A 106 -2.84 1.72 -16.79
N VAL A 107 -3.06 2.62 -17.76
CA VAL A 107 -1.99 3.16 -18.63
C VAL A 107 -1.23 4.29 -17.93
N ARG A 108 -1.85 4.99 -16.97
CA ARG A 108 -1.29 6.19 -16.33
C ARG A 108 -0.45 5.91 -15.09
N GLU A 109 -0.63 4.78 -14.43
CA GLU A 109 0.08 4.47 -13.19
C GLU A 109 1.30 3.59 -13.46
N GLY A 110 2.48 4.20 -13.52
CA GLY A 110 3.76 3.49 -13.50
C GLY A 110 4.06 2.91 -12.11
N PRO A 111 4.93 1.89 -11.99
CA PRO A 111 5.28 1.25 -10.71
C PRO A 111 5.90 2.21 -9.68
N GLU A 112 6.59 3.27 -10.11
CA GLU A 112 7.21 4.26 -9.21
C GLU A 112 6.20 5.20 -8.56
N ALA A 113 5.16 5.62 -9.28
CA ALA A 113 4.08 6.44 -8.71
C ALA A 113 3.30 5.72 -7.59
N SER A 114 3.33 4.40 -7.58
CA SER A 114 2.66 3.55 -6.61
C SER A 114 3.31 3.57 -5.21
N LEU A 115 4.63 3.66 -5.10
CA LEU A 115 5.34 3.64 -3.80
C LEU A 115 5.21 4.97 -3.03
N ASP A 116 5.32 6.09 -3.71
CA ASP A 116 5.13 7.42 -3.10
C ASP A 116 3.69 7.60 -2.60
N THR A 117 2.71 7.09 -3.34
CA THR A 117 1.31 7.10 -2.94
C THR A 117 1.10 6.23 -1.71
N LEU A 118 1.65 5.02 -1.69
CA LEU A 118 1.59 4.11 -0.55
C LEU A 118 2.20 4.74 0.71
N ALA A 119 3.38 5.35 0.62
CA ALA A 119 4.04 6.00 1.74
C ALA A 119 3.20 7.17 2.31
N ARG A 120 2.57 7.96 1.44
CA ARG A 120 1.65 9.03 1.85
C ARG A 120 0.41 8.49 2.55
N ASP A 121 -0.20 7.44 2.01
CA ASP A 121 -1.38 6.81 2.59
C ASP A 121 -1.06 6.23 3.98
N ILE A 122 0.08 5.57 4.14
CA ILE A 122 0.57 5.06 5.43
C ILE A 122 0.77 6.22 6.42
N ALA A 123 1.48 7.27 6.02
CA ALA A 123 1.77 8.42 6.88
C ALA A 123 0.49 9.14 7.32
N LEU A 124 -0.46 9.33 6.41
CA LEU A 124 -1.74 9.97 6.69
C LEU A 124 -2.56 9.15 7.69
N ARG A 125 -2.68 7.84 7.46
CA ARG A 125 -3.41 6.92 8.35
C ARG A 125 -2.79 6.89 9.72
N ALA A 126 -1.46 6.75 9.80
CA ALA A 126 -0.72 6.75 11.06
C ALA A 126 -0.94 8.04 11.85
N THR A 127 -0.84 9.19 11.18
CA THR A 127 -1.03 10.50 11.80
C THR A 127 -2.45 10.68 12.33
N LEU A 128 -3.47 10.33 11.55
CA LEU A 128 -4.87 10.45 11.93
C LEU A 128 -5.24 9.50 13.07
N THR A 129 -4.75 8.26 13.03
CA THR A 129 -4.96 7.29 14.12
C THR A 129 -4.28 7.77 15.40
N SER A 130 -3.02 8.17 15.35
CA SER A 130 -2.27 8.65 16.50
C SER A 130 -2.89 9.92 17.11
N THR A 131 -3.21 10.92 16.30
CA THR A 131 -3.77 12.19 16.76
C THR A 131 -5.19 12.03 17.29
N GLY A 132 -6.03 11.24 16.61
CA GLY A 132 -7.40 10.94 17.04
C GLY A 132 -7.43 10.20 18.38
N ALA A 133 -6.63 9.15 18.51
CA ALA A 133 -6.54 8.37 19.74
C ALA A 133 -5.95 9.19 20.90
N THR A 134 -4.90 9.99 20.65
CA THR A 134 -4.30 10.88 21.65
C THR A 134 -5.30 11.93 22.11
N GLY A 135 -6.03 12.55 21.19
CA GLY A 135 -7.06 13.53 21.50
C GLY A 135 -8.18 12.95 22.36
N ALA A 136 -8.70 11.76 21.99
CA ALA A 136 -9.72 11.06 22.76
C ALA A 136 -9.23 10.68 24.17
N TRP A 137 -8.02 10.15 24.26
CA TRP A 137 -7.39 9.79 25.51
C TRP A 137 -7.18 11.01 26.44
N LEU A 138 -6.70 12.14 25.90
CA LEU A 138 -6.54 13.38 26.66
C LEU A 138 -7.90 13.93 27.13
N ALA A 139 -8.91 13.96 26.28
CA ALA A 139 -10.25 14.38 26.66
C ALA A 139 -10.83 13.49 27.78
N ALA A 140 -10.65 12.19 27.68
CA ALA A 140 -11.09 11.25 28.71
C ALA A 140 -10.30 11.38 30.03
N ARG A 141 -9.03 11.78 29.97
CA ARG A 141 -8.24 12.08 31.17
C ARG A 141 -8.74 13.31 31.92
N ALA A 142 -9.26 14.27 31.22
CA ALA A 142 -9.84 15.47 31.82
C ALA A 142 -11.18 15.16 32.56
N THR A 143 -11.86 14.09 32.16
CA THR A 143 -13.20 13.74 32.67
C THR A 143 -13.25 12.51 33.58
N GLY A 144 -12.15 11.75 33.69
CA GLY A 144 -12.19 10.48 34.40
C GLY A 144 -10.85 9.94 34.89
N THR A 145 -10.86 8.69 35.29
CA THR A 145 -9.65 7.98 35.77
C THR A 145 -8.73 7.58 34.64
N ARG A 146 -7.47 7.28 34.97
CA ARG A 146 -6.48 6.75 33.96
C ARG A 146 -6.97 5.50 33.27
N ALA A 147 -7.59 4.57 33.99
CA ALA A 147 -8.13 3.35 33.42
C ALA A 147 -9.32 3.62 32.47
N HIS A 148 -10.15 4.61 32.76
CA HIS A 148 -11.19 5.08 31.84
C HIS A 148 -10.59 5.69 30.59
N ALA A 149 -9.61 6.59 30.71
CA ALA A 149 -8.92 7.20 29.58
C ALA A 149 -8.21 6.17 28.71
N SER A 150 -7.55 5.17 29.31
CA SER A 150 -6.94 4.04 28.58
C SER A 150 -7.96 3.30 27.72
N THR A 151 -9.15 3.01 28.28
CA THR A 151 -10.22 2.33 27.52
C THR A 151 -10.78 3.20 26.40
N VAL A 152 -10.95 4.52 26.63
CA VAL A 152 -11.36 5.47 25.57
C VAL A 152 -10.31 5.56 24.47
N GLY A 153 -9.02 5.61 24.82
CA GLY A 153 -7.92 5.57 23.85
C GLY A 153 -7.92 4.29 23.01
N LEU A 154 -8.08 3.13 23.66
CA LEU A 154 -8.23 1.83 22.99
C LEU A 154 -9.37 1.83 21.99
N THR A 155 -10.57 2.23 22.43
CA THR A 155 -11.75 2.24 21.55
C THR A 155 -11.64 3.26 20.41
N ALA A 156 -10.93 4.37 20.63
CA ALA A 156 -10.64 5.35 19.59
C ALA A 156 -9.62 4.83 18.56
N VAL A 157 -8.54 4.13 18.97
CA VAL A 157 -7.59 3.49 18.07
C VAL A 157 -8.31 2.49 17.17
N VAL A 158 -8.98 1.50 17.79
CA VAL A 158 -9.67 0.43 17.04
C VAL A 158 -10.78 1.01 16.17
N GLY A 159 -11.60 1.92 16.70
CA GLY A 159 -12.67 2.55 15.93
C GLY A 159 -12.16 3.32 14.69
N THR A 160 -11.02 4.02 14.83
CA THR A 160 -10.40 4.73 13.70
C THR A 160 -9.89 3.76 12.64
N GLN A 161 -9.17 2.72 13.04
CA GLN A 161 -8.61 1.73 12.11
C GLN A 161 -9.72 0.96 11.39
N LEU A 162 -10.75 0.50 12.10
CA LEU A 162 -11.91 -0.16 11.50
C LEU A 162 -12.67 0.78 10.56
N GLY A 163 -12.86 2.04 10.94
CA GLY A 163 -13.47 3.07 10.10
C GLY A 163 -12.68 3.29 8.80
N GLN A 164 -11.37 3.41 8.88
CA GLN A 164 -10.49 3.53 7.71
C GLN A 164 -10.51 2.28 6.84
N THR A 165 -10.61 1.08 7.42
CA THR A 165 -10.73 -0.19 6.70
C THR A 165 -12.05 -0.27 5.94
N ILE A 166 -13.15 0.08 6.58
CA ILE A 166 -14.48 0.15 5.95
C ILE A 166 -14.50 1.17 4.82
N LEU A 167 -13.85 2.33 5.00
CA LEU A 167 -13.74 3.36 3.96
C LEU A 167 -13.05 2.83 2.70
N VAL A 168 -11.97 2.08 2.84
CA VAL A 168 -11.23 1.45 1.73
C VAL A 168 -12.01 0.27 1.14
N GLY A 169 -12.63 -0.54 1.98
CA GLY A 169 -13.45 -1.67 1.55
C GLY A 169 -14.72 -1.27 0.79
N GLY A 170 -15.17 -0.02 0.98
CA GLY A 170 -16.37 0.50 0.33
C GLY A 170 -17.63 -0.24 0.77
N ARG A 171 -18.35 -0.82 -0.22
CA ARG A 171 -19.58 -1.58 0.03
C ARG A 171 -19.39 -3.11 0.02
N ASP A 172 -18.15 -3.58 0.08
CA ASP A 172 -17.90 -5.02 0.13
C ASP A 172 -18.49 -5.61 1.42
N PRO A 173 -19.40 -6.59 1.32
CA PRO A 173 -20.10 -7.15 2.46
C PRO A 173 -19.16 -7.89 3.44
N VAL A 174 -18.06 -8.46 2.92
CA VAL A 174 -17.09 -9.20 3.76
C VAL A 174 -16.30 -8.19 4.60
N VAL A 175 -15.87 -7.07 4.02
CA VAL A 175 -15.17 -6.01 4.75
C VAL A 175 -16.07 -5.35 5.79
N LEU A 176 -17.33 -5.07 5.42
CA LEU A 176 -18.32 -4.52 6.36
C LEU A 176 -18.59 -5.49 7.52
N ALA A 177 -18.79 -6.77 7.23
CA ALA A 177 -19.02 -7.79 8.26
C ALA A 177 -17.81 -7.94 9.19
N ALA A 178 -16.60 -7.96 8.66
CA ALA A 178 -15.37 -8.03 9.45
C ALA A 178 -15.18 -6.79 10.32
N GLY A 179 -15.33 -5.60 9.76
CA GLY A 179 -15.17 -4.34 10.50
C GLY A 179 -16.23 -4.13 11.58
N LEU A 180 -17.50 -4.31 11.25
CA LEU A 180 -18.59 -4.17 12.22
C LEU A 180 -18.58 -5.30 13.25
N GLY A 181 -18.22 -6.53 12.86
CA GLY A 181 -18.04 -7.65 13.77
C GLY A 181 -16.93 -7.38 14.78
N SER A 182 -15.77 -6.90 14.34
CA SER A 182 -14.67 -6.51 15.24
C SER A 182 -15.09 -5.38 16.19
N ALA A 183 -15.82 -4.39 15.70
CA ALA A 183 -16.35 -3.31 16.55
C ALA A 183 -17.35 -3.82 17.59
N ALA A 184 -18.24 -4.74 17.24
CA ALA A 184 -19.19 -5.35 18.14
C ALA A 184 -18.48 -6.22 19.20
N ILE A 185 -17.45 -6.98 18.82
CA ILE A 185 -16.63 -7.77 19.75
C ILE A 185 -15.92 -6.83 20.73
N LEU A 186 -15.32 -5.73 20.27
CA LEU A 186 -14.70 -4.74 21.15
C LEU A 186 -15.71 -4.17 22.15
N ALA A 187 -16.87 -3.75 21.67
CA ALA A 187 -17.93 -3.22 22.54
C ALA A 187 -18.38 -4.25 23.57
N GLY A 188 -18.53 -5.52 23.18
CA GLY A 188 -18.84 -6.62 24.09
C GLY A 188 -17.78 -6.82 25.15
N ILE A 189 -16.49 -6.84 24.76
CA ILE A 189 -15.37 -6.97 25.71
C ILE A 189 -15.32 -5.80 26.69
N VAL A 190 -15.47 -4.58 26.20
CA VAL A 190 -15.41 -3.37 27.04
C VAL A 190 -16.59 -3.30 28.02
N GLN A 191 -17.78 -3.72 27.62
CA GLN A 191 -18.98 -3.60 28.45
C GLN A 191 -19.24 -4.81 29.35
N THR A 192 -18.66 -5.97 29.09
CA THR A 192 -18.89 -7.16 29.91
C THR A 192 -17.97 -7.16 31.15
N PRO A 193 -18.53 -7.08 32.35
CA PRO A 193 -17.76 -7.23 33.59
C PRO A 193 -17.00 -8.56 33.58
N GLY A 194 -15.75 -8.57 34.05
CA GLY A 194 -14.88 -9.74 33.98
C GLY A 194 -13.99 -9.70 32.73
N LEU A 195 -14.55 -9.70 31.53
CA LEU A 195 -13.76 -9.54 30.30
C LEU A 195 -13.07 -8.19 30.24
N SER A 196 -13.78 -7.12 30.54
CA SER A 196 -13.23 -5.77 30.61
C SER A 196 -12.04 -5.71 31.58
N GLN A 197 -12.19 -6.30 32.79
CA GLN A 197 -11.13 -6.35 33.81
C GLN A 197 -9.93 -7.22 33.35
N ALA A 198 -10.19 -8.35 32.67
CA ALA A 198 -9.14 -9.23 32.17
C ALA A 198 -8.21 -8.51 31.16
N PHE A 199 -8.74 -7.59 30.33
CA PHE A 199 -7.97 -6.74 29.43
C PHE A 199 -7.48 -5.43 30.07
N GLY A 200 -7.79 -5.18 31.33
CA GLY A 200 -7.46 -3.92 32.04
C GLY A 200 -8.27 -2.73 31.52
N CYS A 201 -9.44 -3.01 30.96
CA CYS A 201 -10.42 -2.01 30.52
C CYS A 201 -11.40 -1.68 31.64
N ARG A 202 -12.16 -0.61 31.48
CA ARG A 202 -13.32 -0.28 32.29
C ARG A 202 -14.53 -0.09 31.39
N PRO A 203 -15.72 -0.57 31.82
CA PRO A 203 -16.95 -0.29 31.08
C PRO A 203 -17.10 1.21 30.86
N LEU A 204 -17.41 1.59 29.63
CA LEU A 204 -17.56 2.97 29.20
C LEU A 204 -19.02 3.41 29.38
N GLY A 205 -19.19 4.56 30.03
CA GLY A 205 -20.46 5.27 30.00
C GLY A 205 -20.71 6.04 28.71
N PRO A 206 -21.87 6.71 28.57
CA PRO A 206 -22.22 7.46 27.36
C PRO A 206 -21.15 8.47 26.95
N ILE A 207 -20.55 9.19 27.89
CA ILE A 207 -19.50 10.19 27.62
C ILE A 207 -18.26 9.53 27.01
N GLY A 208 -17.80 8.39 27.55
CA GLY A 208 -16.63 7.69 27.01
C GLY A 208 -16.86 7.19 25.58
N TRP A 209 -18.03 6.64 25.31
CA TRP A 209 -18.43 6.23 23.97
C TRP A 209 -18.55 7.41 23.00
N THR A 210 -19.12 8.53 23.44
CA THR A 210 -19.22 9.74 22.60
C THR A 210 -17.84 10.27 22.24
N ILE A 211 -16.91 10.37 23.20
CA ILE A 211 -15.54 10.84 22.93
C ILE A 211 -14.84 9.93 21.92
N SER A 212 -14.84 8.61 22.16
CA SER A 212 -14.15 7.66 21.29
C SER A 212 -14.75 7.60 19.88
N THR A 213 -16.09 7.58 19.78
CA THR A 213 -16.77 7.55 18.48
C THR A 213 -16.56 8.85 17.71
N ALA A 214 -16.66 10.00 18.36
CA ALA A 214 -16.42 11.30 17.72
C ALA A 214 -14.98 11.40 17.19
N ALA A 215 -13.99 10.96 17.97
CA ALA A 215 -12.59 10.94 17.54
C ALA A 215 -12.37 9.98 16.36
N SER A 216 -12.94 8.77 16.42
CA SER A 216 -12.85 7.79 15.34
C SER A 216 -13.50 8.28 14.06
N VAL A 217 -14.68 8.88 14.14
CA VAL A 217 -15.38 9.47 12.97
C VAL A 217 -14.59 10.64 12.40
N ALA A 218 -14.08 11.53 13.24
CA ALA A 218 -13.28 12.69 12.79
C ALA A 218 -11.99 12.23 12.08
N ALA A 219 -11.27 11.25 12.64
CA ALA A 219 -10.05 10.70 12.05
C ALA A 219 -10.35 9.95 10.73
N THR A 220 -11.43 9.18 10.68
CA THR A 220 -11.87 8.48 9.45
C THR A 220 -12.31 9.46 8.38
N ALA A 221 -13.08 10.50 8.72
CA ALA A 221 -13.46 11.56 7.80
C ALA A 221 -12.24 12.34 7.28
N GLY A 222 -11.25 12.59 8.14
CA GLY A 222 -9.97 13.17 7.75
C GLY A 222 -9.27 12.31 6.70
N ALA A 223 -9.26 11.00 6.85
CA ALA A 223 -8.68 10.08 5.87
C ALA A 223 -9.42 10.10 4.51
N ALA A 224 -10.71 10.42 4.50
CA ALA A 224 -11.49 10.54 3.26
C ALA A 224 -11.26 11.88 2.54
N ILE A 225 -11.07 12.97 3.28
CA ILE A 225 -11.08 14.34 2.75
C ILE A 225 -9.68 14.85 2.41
N LEU A 226 -8.65 14.50 3.23
CA LEU A 226 -7.29 15.04 3.07
C LEU A 226 -6.59 14.60 1.77
N PRO A 227 -6.65 13.34 1.30
CA PRO A 227 -5.96 12.94 0.07
C PRO A 227 -6.36 13.77 -1.15
N PRO A 228 -7.66 13.98 -1.48
CA PRO A 228 -8.06 14.81 -2.60
C PRO A 228 -7.72 16.30 -2.39
N ALA A 229 -7.75 16.80 -1.15
CA ALA A 229 -7.37 18.17 -0.83
C ALA A 229 -5.88 18.43 -1.06
N ILE A 230 -5.01 17.51 -0.65
CA ILE A 230 -3.56 17.61 -0.84
C ILE A 230 -3.22 17.54 -2.35
N SER A 231 -3.87 16.67 -3.10
CA SER A 231 -3.69 16.57 -4.55
C SER A 231 -4.11 17.86 -5.26
N ALA A 232 -5.22 18.49 -4.84
CA ALA A 232 -5.69 19.75 -5.39
C ALA A 232 -4.72 20.92 -5.11
N VAL A 233 -4.09 20.93 -3.94
CA VAL A 233 -3.07 21.95 -3.58
C VAL A 233 -1.77 21.74 -4.36
N SER A 234 -1.36 20.49 -4.60
CA SER A 234 -0.14 20.19 -5.38
C SER A 234 -0.27 20.60 -6.85
N ILE A 235 -1.47 20.53 -7.42
CA ILE A 235 -1.75 20.97 -8.80
C ILE A 235 -1.68 22.53 -8.91
N ARG A 236 -1.84 23.26 -7.82
CA ARG A 236 -1.82 24.70 -7.75
C ARG A 236 -0.45 25.32 -7.50
N LYS A 237 0.64 24.53 -7.62
CA LYS A 237 1.99 25.10 -7.63
C LYS A 237 2.08 26.03 -8.85
N PRO A 238 2.34 27.34 -8.69
CA PRO A 238 2.42 28.24 -9.84
C PRO A 238 3.52 27.73 -10.74
N ASP A 239 3.20 27.57 -12.03
CA ASP A 239 4.18 27.37 -13.10
C ASP A 239 5.27 28.44 -12.91
N GLY A 240 6.37 28.03 -12.28
CA GLY A 240 7.61 28.73 -12.48
C GLY A 240 7.89 28.62 -13.97
N ARG A 241 7.56 29.67 -14.72
CA ARG A 241 8.03 29.87 -16.08
C ARG A 241 9.48 29.46 -16.11
N ILE A 242 9.75 28.25 -16.54
CA ILE A 242 11.06 27.88 -17.05
C ILE A 242 11.14 28.66 -18.35
N ASP A 243 11.94 29.70 -18.26
CA ASP A 243 12.36 30.55 -19.38
C ASP A 243 12.91 29.63 -20.49
N SER A 244 12.02 29.22 -21.40
CA SER A 244 12.34 28.34 -22.54
C SER A 244 13.12 29.08 -23.63
N ASP A 245 13.71 30.23 -23.28
CA ASP A 245 14.47 31.06 -24.21
C ASP A 245 16.01 30.93 -24.08
N ARG A 246 16.48 29.94 -23.28
CA ARG A 246 17.90 29.57 -23.26
C ARG A 246 18.11 28.18 -23.86
N GLY A 247 18.07 28.08 -25.20
CA GLY A 247 18.40 26.78 -25.80
C GLY A 247 18.05 26.58 -27.25
N ARG A 248 17.66 27.59 -27.99
CA ARG A 248 17.80 27.52 -29.45
C ARG A 248 19.25 27.81 -29.81
N GLN A 249 20.13 26.87 -29.52
CA GLN A 249 21.34 26.72 -30.31
C GLN A 249 20.91 26.18 -31.69
N PRO A 250 21.29 26.84 -32.76
CA PRO A 250 21.06 26.29 -34.10
C PRO A 250 21.76 24.93 -34.18
N ALA A 251 21.06 23.96 -34.75
CA ALA A 251 21.59 22.63 -35.02
C ALA A 251 22.97 22.81 -35.69
N GLN A 252 24.03 22.49 -34.92
CA GLN A 252 25.36 22.35 -35.53
C GLN A 252 25.24 21.16 -36.48
N SER A 253 25.29 21.47 -37.75
CA SER A 253 25.48 20.49 -38.82
C SER A 253 26.67 19.59 -38.45
N LEU A 254 26.42 18.30 -38.28
CA LEU A 254 27.50 17.33 -38.18
C LEU A 254 28.42 17.50 -39.38
N PRO A 255 29.74 17.56 -39.18
CA PRO A 255 30.67 17.59 -40.29
C PRO A 255 30.53 16.30 -41.12
N ASP A 256 30.35 16.41 -42.42
CA ASP A 256 30.40 15.32 -43.39
C ASP A 256 31.71 14.55 -43.21
N LEU A 257 31.65 13.38 -42.59
CA LEU A 257 32.76 12.45 -42.58
C LEU A 257 32.87 11.78 -43.96
N PRO A 258 34.04 11.81 -44.59
CA PRO A 258 34.21 11.20 -45.89
C PRO A 258 33.93 9.68 -45.84
N ASP A 259 33.17 9.19 -46.82
CA ASP A 259 32.66 7.80 -46.99
C ASP A 259 33.70 6.67 -46.75
N GLY A 260 34.97 6.99 -46.80
CA GLY A 260 36.06 6.03 -46.57
C GLY A 260 36.27 5.60 -45.10
N GLN A 261 35.82 6.39 -44.12
CA GLN A 261 36.01 6.04 -42.70
C GLN A 261 34.89 5.13 -42.19
N LEU A 262 33.68 5.28 -42.67
CA LEU A 262 32.53 4.40 -42.32
C LEU A 262 32.79 2.96 -42.81
N ARG A 263 33.34 2.78 -44.02
CA ARG A 263 33.69 1.44 -44.52
C ARG A 263 34.78 0.76 -43.70
N LYS A 264 35.79 1.50 -43.23
CA LYS A 264 36.87 0.93 -42.41
C LYS A 264 36.38 0.51 -41.03
N GLN A 265 35.46 1.25 -40.41
CA GLN A 265 34.86 0.88 -39.13
C GLN A 265 33.94 -0.32 -39.24
N GLN A 266 33.21 -0.44 -40.36
CA GLN A 266 32.34 -1.59 -40.57
C GLN A 266 33.15 -2.85 -40.82
N GLN A 267 34.22 -2.77 -41.62
CA GLN A 267 35.12 -3.89 -41.84
C GLN A 267 35.82 -4.37 -40.57
N HIS A 268 36.24 -3.46 -39.73
CA HIS A 268 36.87 -3.82 -38.43
C HIS A 268 35.89 -4.50 -37.43
N ARG A 269 34.61 -4.14 -37.47
CA ARG A 269 33.56 -4.83 -36.67
C ARG A 269 33.24 -6.23 -37.19
N ASP A 270 33.28 -6.40 -38.50
CA ASP A 270 33.01 -7.72 -39.10
C ASP A 270 34.16 -8.68 -38.86
N ASP A 271 35.42 -8.20 -38.90
CA ASP A 271 36.61 -8.99 -38.58
C ASP A 271 36.63 -9.40 -37.11
N GLN A 272 36.21 -8.54 -36.17
CA GLN A 272 36.10 -8.90 -34.76
C GLN A 272 35.03 -9.96 -34.53
N ARG A 273 33.88 -9.88 -35.16
CA ARG A 273 32.83 -10.90 -35.05
C ARG A 273 33.26 -12.25 -35.63
N LEU A 274 34.04 -12.25 -36.70
CA LEU A 274 34.59 -13.48 -37.28
C LEU A 274 35.61 -14.13 -36.35
N HIS A 275 36.45 -13.32 -35.69
CA HIS A 275 37.44 -13.81 -34.71
C HIS A 275 36.79 -14.40 -33.47
N GLU A 276 35.72 -13.79 -32.94
CA GLU A 276 34.94 -14.31 -31.84
C GLU A 276 34.19 -15.60 -32.20
N ALA A 277 33.68 -15.71 -33.41
CA ALA A 277 33.00 -16.92 -33.88
C ALA A 277 33.94 -18.12 -34.04
N LEU A 278 35.19 -17.87 -34.45
CA LEU A 278 36.21 -18.92 -34.62
C LEU A 278 36.74 -19.47 -33.26
N HIS A 279 36.70 -18.68 -32.20
CA HIS A 279 37.15 -19.11 -30.85
C HIS A 279 36.06 -19.80 -30.03
N ARG A 280 34.79 -19.81 -30.43
CA ARG A 280 33.71 -20.58 -29.81
C ARG A 280 33.56 -21.97 -30.46
N ARG A 281 34.57 -22.82 -30.39
CA ARG A 281 34.42 -24.26 -30.70
C ARG A 281 34.02 -24.99 -29.40
N PRO A 282 32.90 -25.77 -29.40
CA PRO A 282 32.59 -26.61 -28.26
C PRO A 282 33.64 -27.74 -28.14
N SER A 283 34.20 -27.89 -26.97
CA SER A 283 35.02 -29.03 -26.60
C SER A 283 34.13 -30.28 -26.47
N THR A 284 34.19 -31.15 -27.45
CA THR A 284 33.62 -32.49 -27.35
C THR A 284 34.43 -33.29 -26.34
N THR A 285 33.89 -33.51 -25.16
CA THR A 285 34.42 -34.49 -24.20
C THR A 285 33.63 -35.76 -24.40
N SER A 286 34.35 -36.79 -24.89
CA SER A 286 33.93 -38.18 -24.98
C SER A 286 33.68 -38.76 -23.59
N ALA A 287 32.55 -39.45 -23.40
CA ALA A 287 32.29 -40.32 -22.29
C ALA A 287 32.94 -41.70 -22.54
N PRO A 288 33.53 -42.35 -21.54
CA PRO A 288 33.76 -43.79 -21.60
C PRO A 288 32.71 -44.54 -20.79
N CYS A 289 32.33 -45.72 -21.34
CA CYS A 289 31.67 -46.92 -20.79
C CYS A 289 30.81 -46.83 -19.53
#